data_0cdb028fde1d6f37bf01de153d2fb085
#
_entry.id   0cdb028fde1d6f37bf01de153d2fb085
#
_cell.length_a   1.000
_cell.length_b   1.000
_cell.length_c   1.000
_cell.angle_alpha   90.00
_cell.angle_beta   90.00
_cell.angle_gamma   90.00
#
_symmetry.space_group_name_H-M   'P 1'
#
loop_
_entity.id
_entity.type
_entity.pdbx_description
1 polymer ?
#
loop_
_entity_poly.entity_id
_entity_poly.type
_entity_poly.pdbx_seq_one_letter_code
_entity_poly.pdbx_strand_id
1 'polypeptide(L)'
;STTLFVVEGTVASTYKIYKGYKGISAVPTVKGATVYAVVDDNDIAKVVFAVGGTFEASQSGDYIYILDATPTITKDAKKKDVYTYDVIRNGEVTTIVAASDEVIEVISDTGLFKAIFTDNKLKKIFSNDDRIKTGTVDTVKNGIIGIISDEDSDEADCYYLYDDATVVFIIKNGSATVSSVDDIKTGKSVSILLTDAQNSATAQYIFVVVD
;
A
#
# COMPACT_ATOMS: atom_id res chain seq x y z
N SER A 1 19.21 10.35 -5.39
CA SER A 1 17.85 10.62 -4.89
C SER A 1 17.52 12.09 -5.09
N THR A 2 16.32 12.38 -5.58
CA THR A 2 15.81 13.74 -5.80
C THR A 2 15.10 14.23 -4.54
N THR A 3 15.31 15.47 -4.14
CA THR A 3 14.54 16.11 -3.06
C THR A 3 13.50 17.05 -3.69
N LEU A 4 12.22 16.85 -3.34
CA LEU A 4 11.13 17.71 -3.79
C LEU A 4 10.68 18.61 -2.63
N PHE A 5 10.66 19.92 -2.87
CA PHE A 5 10.07 20.93 -2.00
C PHE A 5 8.77 21.41 -2.63
N VAL A 6 7.71 21.41 -1.86
CA VAL A 6 6.43 21.97 -2.27
C VAL A 6 6.08 23.13 -1.38
N VAL A 7 5.81 24.25 -2.02
CA VAL A 7 5.38 25.48 -1.36
C VAL A 7 3.90 25.69 -1.69
N GLU A 8 3.03 25.42 -0.72
CA GLU A 8 1.61 25.71 -0.85
C GLU A 8 1.36 27.22 -0.57
N GLY A 9 0.80 27.91 -1.55
CA GLY A 9 0.54 29.35 -1.45
C GLY A 9 1.78 30.21 -1.73
N THR A 10 1.74 31.47 -1.29
CA THR A 10 2.78 32.48 -1.54
C THR A 10 3.74 32.70 -0.38
N VAL A 11 3.60 31.95 0.71
CA VAL A 11 4.37 32.17 1.94
C VAL A 11 5.36 31.04 2.15
N ALA A 12 6.64 31.35 2.19
CA ALA A 12 7.74 30.40 2.36
C ALA A 12 7.71 29.59 3.67
N SER A 13 6.82 29.90 4.61
CA SER A 13 6.65 29.19 5.88
C SER A 13 5.80 27.90 5.80
N THR A 14 5.18 27.63 4.67
CA THR A 14 4.27 26.48 4.48
C THR A 14 4.79 25.47 3.45
N TYR A 15 6.09 25.22 3.41
CA TYR A 15 6.64 24.24 2.49
C TYR A 15 6.61 22.81 3.09
N LYS A 16 6.36 21.83 2.23
CA LYS A 16 6.51 20.42 2.54
C LYS A 16 7.74 19.86 1.82
N ILE A 17 8.48 19.00 2.50
CA ILE A 17 9.67 18.36 1.94
C ILE A 17 9.38 16.87 1.71
N TYR A 18 9.57 16.45 0.47
CA TYR A 18 9.48 15.06 0.07
C TYR A 18 10.87 14.58 -0.37
N LYS A 19 11.40 13.53 0.26
CA LYS A 19 12.74 13.00 -0.01
C LYS A 19 12.70 11.60 -0.60
N GLY A 20 13.65 11.31 -1.46
CA GLY A 20 13.99 9.93 -1.81
C GLY A 20 13.04 9.25 -2.77
N TYR A 21 12.46 9.96 -3.71
CA TYR A 21 11.64 9.32 -4.73
C TYR A 21 12.46 8.36 -5.59
N LYS A 22 12.11 7.08 -5.53
CA LYS A 22 12.49 6.08 -6.52
C LYS A 22 11.31 5.91 -7.47
N GLY A 23 11.35 6.62 -8.60
CA GLY A 23 10.33 6.52 -9.64
C GLY A 23 9.29 7.66 -9.65
N ILE A 24 8.73 7.88 -10.81
CA ILE A 24 7.79 8.99 -11.12
C ILE A 24 6.41 8.79 -10.47
N SER A 25 6.02 7.54 -10.19
CA SER A 25 4.72 7.20 -9.61
C SER A 25 4.51 7.70 -8.17
N ALA A 26 5.60 8.09 -7.49
CA ALA A 26 5.53 8.61 -6.12
C ALA A 26 5.52 10.15 -6.06
N VAL A 27 5.63 10.85 -7.20
CA VAL A 27 5.63 12.31 -7.24
C VAL A 27 4.18 12.80 -7.21
N PRO A 28 3.80 13.62 -6.22
CA PRO A 28 2.44 14.15 -6.16
C PRO A 28 2.12 15.02 -7.37
N THR A 29 0.88 14.97 -7.83
CA THR A 29 0.42 15.83 -8.91
C THR A 29 0.22 17.25 -8.38
N VAL A 30 0.91 18.21 -8.97
CA VAL A 30 0.76 19.63 -8.66
C VAL A 30 0.10 20.33 -9.85
N LYS A 31 -1.12 20.83 -9.66
CA LYS A 31 -1.85 21.56 -10.70
C LYS A 31 -1.61 23.07 -10.54
N GLY A 32 -1.19 23.73 -11.62
CA GLY A 32 -1.01 25.19 -11.65
C GLY A 32 0.20 25.71 -10.88
N ALA A 33 1.16 24.86 -10.51
CA ALA A 33 2.40 25.30 -9.89
C ALA A 33 3.45 25.72 -10.90
N THR A 34 4.31 26.65 -10.52
CA THR A 34 5.58 26.90 -11.20
C THR A 34 6.64 25.96 -10.64
N VAL A 35 7.28 25.21 -11.52
CA VAL A 35 8.30 24.20 -11.15
C VAL A 35 9.69 24.73 -11.50
N TYR A 36 10.59 24.70 -10.54
CA TYR A 36 12.02 24.95 -10.69
C TYR A 36 12.78 23.69 -10.34
N ALA A 37 13.75 23.30 -11.19
CA ALA A 37 14.59 22.16 -10.93
C ALA A 37 16.07 22.55 -10.98
N VAL A 38 16.85 22.02 -10.05
CA VAL A 38 18.30 22.01 -10.12
C VAL A 38 18.69 20.63 -10.65
N VAL A 39 19.33 20.61 -11.81
CA VAL A 39 19.78 19.38 -12.49
C VAL A 39 21.28 19.21 -12.37
N ASP A 40 21.76 17.97 -12.48
CA ASP A 40 23.19 17.67 -12.63
C ASP A 40 23.60 17.68 -14.11
N ASP A 41 24.87 17.37 -14.35
CA ASP A 41 25.48 17.34 -15.70
C ASP A 41 24.89 16.28 -16.63
N ASN A 42 24.00 15.40 -16.12
CA ASN A 42 23.27 14.39 -16.88
C ASN A 42 21.76 14.71 -16.99
N ASP A 43 21.38 15.96 -16.77
CA ASP A 43 19.99 16.43 -16.76
C ASP A 43 19.08 15.74 -15.72
N ILE A 44 19.68 15.15 -14.68
CA ILE A 44 18.92 14.51 -13.60
C ILE A 44 18.61 15.53 -12.50
N ALA A 45 17.34 15.75 -12.23
CA ALA A 45 16.94 16.64 -11.16
C ALA A 45 17.43 16.15 -9.79
N LYS A 46 18.16 16.99 -9.09
CA LYS A 46 18.62 16.76 -7.71
C LYS A 46 17.70 17.41 -6.70
N VAL A 47 17.19 18.60 -7.03
CA VAL A 47 16.25 19.34 -6.21
C VAL A 47 15.16 19.89 -7.12
N VAL A 48 13.92 19.76 -6.70
CA VAL A 48 12.77 20.31 -7.39
C VAL A 48 11.96 21.17 -6.43
N PHE A 49 11.61 22.37 -6.85
CA PHE A 49 10.71 23.28 -6.13
C PHE A 49 9.44 23.43 -6.94
N ALA A 50 8.28 23.10 -6.34
CA ALA A 50 6.97 23.40 -6.87
C ALA A 50 6.33 24.52 -6.02
N VAL A 51 6.08 25.67 -6.65
CA VAL A 51 5.63 26.88 -5.97
C VAL A 51 4.27 27.32 -6.49
N GLY A 52 3.35 27.56 -5.59
CA GLY A 52 1.96 27.91 -5.92
C GLY A 52 1.18 26.72 -6.48
N GLY A 53 -0.08 26.92 -6.74
CA GLY A 53 -0.96 25.87 -7.25
C GLY A 53 -1.65 25.05 -6.16
N THR A 54 -2.54 24.17 -6.62
CA THR A 54 -3.23 23.23 -5.73
C THR A 54 -2.46 21.92 -5.69
N PHE A 55 -2.10 21.53 -4.50
CA PHE A 55 -1.41 20.29 -4.26
C PHE A 55 -2.44 19.17 -4.05
N GLU A 56 -2.65 18.39 -5.07
CA GLU A 56 -3.23 17.07 -4.86
C GLU A 56 -2.05 16.19 -4.45
N ALA A 57 -1.93 15.91 -3.14
CA ALA A 57 -1.05 14.85 -2.71
C ALA A 57 -1.34 13.69 -3.66
N SER A 58 -0.37 13.27 -4.46
CA SER A 58 -0.53 12.01 -5.16
C SER A 58 -0.82 11.04 -4.04
N GLN A 59 -1.95 10.41 -4.12
CA GLN A 59 -2.30 9.36 -3.22
C GLN A 59 -1.38 8.19 -3.58
N SER A 60 -0.09 8.30 -3.23
CA SER A 60 0.72 7.12 -3.04
C SER A 60 0.09 6.44 -1.85
N GLY A 61 -1.00 5.74 -2.13
CA GLY A 61 -1.68 4.99 -1.10
C GLY A 61 -0.66 4.01 -0.55
N ASP A 62 -0.46 4.04 0.75
CA ASP A 62 0.17 2.93 1.41
C ASP A 62 -0.71 1.71 1.16
N TYR A 63 -0.09 0.55 1.11
CA TYR A 63 -0.82 -0.71 1.08
C TYR A 63 -0.84 -1.27 2.50
N ILE A 64 -2.02 -1.67 2.93
CA ILE A 64 -2.23 -2.31 4.23
C ILE A 64 -2.98 -3.63 4.04
N TYR A 65 -2.61 -4.63 4.83
CA TYR A 65 -3.43 -5.82 5.00
C TYR A 65 -4.15 -5.72 6.33
N ILE A 66 -5.48 -5.65 6.33
CA ILE A 66 -6.32 -5.59 7.54
C ILE A 66 -6.47 -6.99 8.10
N LEU A 67 -5.99 -7.21 9.32
CA LEU A 67 -5.97 -8.50 9.98
C LEU A 67 -7.32 -8.86 10.62
N ASP A 68 -8.03 -7.86 11.15
CA ASP A 68 -9.38 -7.97 11.71
C ASP A 68 -10.20 -6.77 11.28
N ALA A 69 -11.37 -7.02 10.67
CA ALA A 69 -12.29 -5.97 10.25
C ALA A 69 -13.04 -5.34 11.44
N THR A 70 -13.02 -5.96 12.62
CA THR A 70 -13.62 -5.44 13.84
C THR A 70 -12.65 -4.48 14.53
N PRO A 71 -12.97 -3.18 14.66
CA PRO A 71 -12.07 -2.25 15.32
C PRO A 71 -12.03 -2.46 16.84
N THR A 72 -10.87 -2.21 17.43
CA THR A 72 -10.78 -1.97 18.86
C THR A 72 -11.21 -0.54 19.18
N ILE A 73 -12.16 -0.38 20.09
CA ILE A 73 -12.72 0.92 20.47
C ILE A 73 -12.13 1.36 21.82
N THR A 74 -11.50 2.54 21.80
CA THR A 74 -10.99 3.19 23.01
C THR A 74 -11.55 4.62 23.11
N LYS A 75 -11.25 5.34 24.19
CA LYS A 75 -11.64 6.76 24.32
C LYS A 75 -10.40 7.65 24.41
N ASP A 76 -10.46 8.77 23.68
CA ASP A 76 -9.42 9.81 23.80
C ASP A 76 -9.59 10.64 25.10
N ALA A 77 -8.68 11.60 25.31
CA ALA A 77 -8.69 12.49 26.47
C ALA A 77 -9.98 13.36 26.55
N LYS A 78 -10.71 13.52 25.43
CA LYS A 78 -11.98 14.24 25.34
C LYS A 78 -13.20 13.30 25.43
N LYS A 79 -13.00 12.03 25.78
CA LYS A 79 -14.01 10.96 25.89
C LYS A 79 -14.70 10.63 24.57
N LYS A 80 -14.11 10.95 23.41
CA LYS A 80 -14.55 10.52 22.09
C LYS A 80 -14.03 9.14 21.79
N ASP A 81 -14.82 8.36 21.05
CA ASP A 81 -14.42 7.04 20.59
C ASP A 81 -13.28 7.16 19.57
N VAL A 82 -12.30 6.27 19.72
CA VAL A 82 -11.16 6.11 18.85
C VAL A 82 -11.15 4.67 18.38
N TYR A 83 -11.21 4.47 17.08
CA TYR A 83 -11.27 3.17 16.44
C TYR A 83 -9.89 2.83 15.87
N THR A 84 -9.40 1.66 16.23
CA THR A 84 -8.09 1.17 15.79
C THR A 84 -8.20 -0.20 15.15
N TYR A 85 -7.34 -0.45 14.17
CA TYR A 85 -7.25 -1.72 13.44
C TYR A 85 -5.83 -2.25 13.48
N ASP A 86 -5.68 -3.55 13.67
CA ASP A 86 -4.40 -4.23 13.50
C ASP A 86 -4.21 -4.58 12.02
N VAL A 87 -3.09 -4.14 11.49
CA VAL A 87 -2.78 -4.26 10.06
C VAL A 87 -1.32 -4.66 9.86
N ILE A 88 -1.02 -5.18 8.67
CA ILE A 88 0.36 -5.23 8.16
C ILE A 88 0.54 -4.01 7.26
N ARG A 89 1.54 -3.17 7.56
CA ARG A 89 1.91 -1.99 6.80
C ARG A 89 3.42 -1.94 6.64
N ASN A 90 3.91 -1.76 5.41
CA ASN A 90 5.34 -1.74 5.10
C ASN A 90 6.11 -2.99 5.60
N GLY A 91 5.46 -4.16 5.60
CA GLY A 91 6.06 -5.41 6.03
C GLY A 91 6.08 -5.63 7.56
N GLU A 92 5.40 -4.79 8.33
CA GLU A 92 5.34 -4.89 9.79
C GLU A 92 3.89 -4.92 10.29
N VAL A 93 3.63 -5.74 11.31
CA VAL A 93 2.35 -5.72 12.04
C VAL A 93 2.30 -4.47 12.91
N THR A 94 1.27 -3.68 12.76
CA THR A 94 1.10 -2.41 13.50
C THR A 94 -0.38 -2.10 13.68
N THR A 95 -0.67 -1.14 14.57
CA THR A 95 -2.04 -0.65 14.80
C THR A 95 -2.20 0.72 14.16
N ILE A 96 -3.29 0.92 13.43
CA ILE A 96 -3.64 2.21 12.81
C ILE A 96 -4.92 2.76 13.40
N VAL A 97 -5.08 4.09 13.36
CA VAL A 97 -6.27 4.81 13.83
C VAL A 97 -7.12 5.21 12.64
N ALA A 98 -8.42 4.95 12.67
CA ALA A 98 -9.37 5.47 11.69
C ALA A 98 -9.62 6.98 11.93
N ALA A 99 -9.69 7.76 10.84
CA ALA A 99 -9.86 9.21 10.92
C ALA A 99 -11.30 9.64 11.24
N SER A 100 -12.30 8.84 10.84
CA SER A 100 -13.73 9.12 11.03
C SER A 100 -14.56 7.84 11.00
N ASP A 101 -15.81 7.94 11.39
CA ASP A 101 -16.79 6.84 11.36
C ASP A 101 -17.05 6.36 9.91
N GLU A 102 -16.98 7.24 8.92
CA GLU A 102 -17.13 6.88 7.50
C GLU A 102 -16.10 5.85 7.03
N VAL A 103 -14.87 5.87 7.59
CA VAL A 103 -13.83 4.88 7.28
C VAL A 103 -14.20 3.53 7.87
N ILE A 104 -14.83 3.51 9.04
CA ILE A 104 -15.23 2.30 9.75
C ILE A 104 -16.33 1.56 8.98
N GLU A 105 -17.29 2.29 8.44
CA GLU A 105 -18.41 1.74 7.66
C GLU A 105 -17.95 1.05 6.36
N VAL A 106 -16.78 1.44 5.83
CA VAL A 106 -16.22 0.88 4.60
C VAL A 106 -15.35 -0.35 4.86
N ILE A 107 -14.82 -0.52 6.09
CA ILE A 107 -14.02 -1.69 6.47
C ILE A 107 -14.98 -2.82 6.89
N SER A 108 -15.44 -3.60 5.92
CA SER A 108 -16.32 -4.74 6.14
C SER A 108 -15.58 -6.08 6.22
N ASP A 109 -14.36 -6.14 5.65
CA ASP A 109 -13.64 -7.39 5.47
C ASP A 109 -12.15 -7.26 5.81
N THR A 110 -11.53 -8.39 6.12
CA THR A 110 -10.07 -8.53 6.18
C THR A 110 -9.49 -8.58 4.76
N GLY A 111 -8.25 -8.18 4.57
CA GLY A 111 -7.61 -8.27 3.27
C GLY A 111 -6.66 -7.13 2.94
N LEU A 112 -6.18 -7.14 1.70
CA LEU A 112 -5.22 -6.20 1.18
C LEU A 112 -5.93 -5.01 0.52
N PHE A 113 -5.58 -3.81 0.95
CA PHE A 113 -6.18 -2.57 0.47
C PHE A 113 -5.11 -1.52 0.19
N LYS A 114 -5.38 -0.68 -0.79
CA LYS A 114 -4.70 0.61 -0.92
C LYS A 114 -5.32 1.58 0.07
N ALA A 115 -4.51 2.24 0.89
CA ALA A 115 -4.96 3.10 1.98
C ALA A 115 -4.41 4.51 1.85
N ILE A 116 -5.24 5.49 2.20
CA ILE A 116 -4.83 6.90 2.29
C ILE A 116 -4.80 7.30 3.74
N PHE A 117 -3.70 7.90 4.15
CA PHE A 117 -3.50 8.43 5.49
C PHE A 117 -3.41 9.96 5.47
N THR A 118 -3.98 10.60 6.48
CA THR A 118 -3.79 12.01 6.79
C THR A 118 -3.46 12.11 8.27
N ASP A 119 -2.37 12.79 8.61
CA ASP A 119 -1.88 12.91 10.00
C ASP A 119 -1.77 11.56 10.71
N ASN A 120 -1.26 10.55 10.00
CA ASN A 120 -1.13 9.14 10.44
C ASN A 120 -2.46 8.45 10.78
N LYS A 121 -3.59 9.01 10.38
CA LYS A 121 -4.90 8.37 10.51
C LYS A 121 -5.39 7.87 9.18
N LEU A 122 -5.94 6.66 9.17
CA LEU A 122 -6.56 6.08 7.98
C LEU A 122 -7.76 6.92 7.54
N LYS A 123 -7.69 7.47 6.34
CA LYS A 123 -8.71 8.34 5.77
C LYS A 123 -9.62 7.62 4.78
N LYS A 124 -9.07 6.67 4.03
CA LYS A 124 -9.78 5.98 2.96
C LYS A 124 -9.08 4.68 2.60
N ILE A 125 -9.86 3.68 2.16
CA ILE A 125 -9.35 2.43 1.59
C ILE A 125 -9.97 2.18 0.21
N PHE A 126 -9.26 1.40 -0.60
CA PHE A 126 -9.71 0.94 -1.92
C PHE A 126 -9.31 -0.53 -2.08
N SER A 127 -10.25 -1.36 -2.47
CA SER A 127 -10.02 -2.77 -2.83
C SER A 127 -9.49 -2.92 -4.26
N ASN A 128 -9.91 -2.03 -5.16
CA ASN A 128 -9.57 -2.10 -6.57
C ASN A 128 -8.32 -1.26 -6.85
N ASP A 129 -7.17 -1.91 -6.95
CA ASP A 129 -5.91 -1.31 -7.39
C ASP A 129 -5.15 -2.34 -8.24
N ASP A 130 -4.57 -1.90 -9.35
CA ASP A 130 -3.91 -2.79 -10.33
C ASP A 130 -2.72 -3.56 -9.75
N ARG A 131 -2.18 -3.15 -8.60
CA ARG A 131 -1.11 -3.86 -7.89
C ARG A 131 -1.62 -4.93 -6.93
N ILE A 132 -2.91 -4.94 -6.63
CA ILE A 132 -3.54 -5.94 -5.75
C ILE A 132 -4.09 -7.08 -6.60
N LYS A 133 -3.68 -8.30 -6.29
CA LYS A 133 -4.18 -9.51 -6.92
C LYS A 133 -4.65 -10.47 -5.84
N THR A 134 -5.79 -11.10 -6.06
CA THR A 134 -6.40 -12.04 -5.12
C THR A 134 -6.81 -13.31 -5.85
N GLY A 135 -6.84 -14.41 -5.14
CA GLY A 135 -7.27 -15.69 -5.70
C GLY A 135 -6.93 -16.86 -4.78
N THR A 136 -6.98 -18.06 -5.33
CA THR A 136 -6.59 -19.29 -4.65
C THR A 136 -5.27 -19.79 -5.24
N VAL A 137 -4.34 -20.20 -4.41
CA VAL A 137 -3.04 -20.73 -4.84
C VAL A 137 -3.25 -22.06 -5.55
N ASP A 138 -2.83 -22.14 -6.80
CA ASP A 138 -2.78 -23.38 -7.59
C ASP A 138 -1.36 -23.98 -7.61
N THR A 139 -0.35 -23.16 -7.92
CA THR A 139 1.02 -23.64 -8.04
C THR A 139 2.03 -22.65 -7.47
N VAL A 140 3.10 -23.17 -6.86
CA VAL A 140 4.25 -22.38 -6.41
C VAL A 140 5.51 -23.16 -6.78
N LYS A 141 6.26 -22.68 -7.76
CA LYS A 141 7.52 -23.31 -8.18
C LYS A 141 8.38 -22.40 -9.07
N ASN A 142 9.67 -22.59 -9.04
CA ASN A 142 10.62 -21.97 -9.97
C ASN A 142 10.50 -20.43 -10.03
N GLY A 143 10.27 -19.76 -8.90
CA GLY A 143 10.12 -18.30 -8.86
C GLY A 143 8.76 -17.81 -9.34
N ILE A 144 7.77 -18.68 -9.51
CA ILE A 144 6.42 -18.34 -10.00
C ILE A 144 5.37 -18.83 -9.02
N ILE A 145 4.40 -17.98 -8.70
CA ILE A 145 3.14 -18.35 -8.05
C ILE A 145 2.02 -18.19 -9.08
N GLY A 146 1.27 -19.30 -9.28
CA GLY A 146 0.04 -19.32 -10.07
C GLY A 146 -1.17 -19.29 -9.16
N ILE A 147 -2.14 -18.47 -9.48
CA ILE A 147 -3.39 -18.35 -8.74
C ILE A 147 -4.59 -18.53 -9.67
N ILE A 148 -5.66 -19.05 -9.12
CA ILE A 148 -6.99 -19.08 -9.71
C ILE A 148 -7.69 -17.80 -9.24
N SER A 149 -7.90 -16.85 -10.13
CA SER A 149 -8.58 -15.59 -9.85
C SER A 149 -10.04 -15.60 -10.29
N ASP A 150 -10.38 -16.47 -11.23
CA ASP A 150 -11.75 -16.72 -11.69
C ASP A 150 -12.29 -17.98 -10.98
N GLU A 151 -13.40 -17.85 -10.25
CA GLU A 151 -14.03 -18.95 -9.52
C GLU A 151 -14.53 -20.09 -10.45
N ASP A 152 -14.72 -19.79 -11.74
CA ASP A 152 -15.14 -20.78 -12.75
C ASP A 152 -13.94 -21.52 -13.38
N SER A 153 -12.70 -21.21 -12.99
CA SER A 153 -11.48 -21.86 -13.47
C SER A 153 -11.02 -22.96 -12.53
N ASP A 154 -10.67 -24.11 -13.09
CA ASP A 154 -10.10 -25.25 -12.35
C ASP A 154 -8.56 -25.20 -12.26
N GLU A 155 -7.91 -24.30 -13.02
CA GLU A 155 -6.45 -24.14 -13.10
C GLU A 155 -6.05 -22.67 -12.95
N ALA A 156 -4.78 -22.42 -12.62
CA ALA A 156 -4.25 -21.06 -12.51
C ALA A 156 -4.43 -20.29 -13.82
N ASP A 157 -5.10 -19.14 -13.74
CA ASP A 157 -5.34 -18.19 -14.83
C ASP A 157 -4.41 -16.97 -14.77
N CYS A 158 -3.77 -16.74 -13.62
CA CYS A 158 -2.83 -15.65 -13.37
C CYS A 158 -1.51 -16.16 -12.77
N TYR A 159 -0.39 -15.61 -13.26
CA TYR A 159 0.95 -15.99 -12.83
C TYR A 159 1.79 -14.78 -12.47
N TYR A 160 2.45 -14.82 -11.31
CA TYR A 160 3.28 -13.74 -10.79
C TYR A 160 4.65 -14.27 -10.39
N LEU A 161 5.69 -13.46 -10.62
CA LEU A 161 7.04 -13.79 -10.18
C LEU A 161 7.19 -13.53 -8.68
N TYR A 162 8.08 -14.27 -8.03
CA TYR A 162 8.60 -13.95 -6.72
C TYR A 162 10.13 -14.14 -6.71
N ASP A 163 10.79 -13.44 -5.81
CA ASP A 163 12.24 -13.48 -5.63
C ASP A 163 12.61 -13.41 -4.13
N ASP A 164 13.90 -13.33 -3.84
CA ASP A 164 14.42 -13.27 -2.46
C ASP A 164 13.99 -12.01 -1.68
N ALA A 165 13.48 -10.99 -2.37
CA ALA A 165 12.97 -9.78 -1.74
C ALA A 165 11.46 -9.86 -1.43
N THR A 166 10.78 -10.89 -1.95
CA THR A 166 9.36 -11.13 -1.69
C THR A 166 9.13 -11.55 -0.24
N VAL A 167 8.29 -10.82 0.48
CA VAL A 167 7.95 -11.16 1.87
C VAL A 167 6.61 -11.88 1.91
N VAL A 168 6.59 -13.04 2.57
CA VAL A 168 5.39 -13.87 2.74
C VAL A 168 4.86 -13.72 4.17
N PHE A 169 3.56 -13.53 4.29
CA PHE A 169 2.83 -13.56 5.54
C PHE A 169 1.81 -14.69 5.54
N ILE A 170 1.85 -15.53 6.56
CA ILE A 170 0.79 -16.50 6.85
C ILE A 170 -0.16 -15.85 7.85
N ILE A 171 -1.43 -15.74 7.46
CA ILE A 171 -2.50 -15.14 8.26
C ILE A 171 -3.35 -16.26 8.85
N LYS A 172 -3.44 -16.30 10.16
CA LYS A 172 -4.26 -17.29 10.87
C LYS A 172 -4.98 -16.64 12.05
N ASN A 173 -6.32 -16.73 12.07
CA ASN A 173 -7.16 -16.19 13.15
C ASN A 173 -6.82 -14.72 13.48
N GLY A 174 -6.68 -13.86 12.49
CA GLY A 174 -6.36 -12.44 12.66
C GLY A 174 -4.90 -12.15 13.09
N SER A 175 -4.04 -13.17 13.14
CA SER A 175 -2.62 -13.02 13.47
C SER A 175 -1.77 -13.29 12.23
N ALA A 176 -0.69 -12.53 12.09
CA ALA A 176 0.24 -12.65 10.97
C ALA A 176 1.62 -13.13 11.45
N THR A 177 2.20 -14.04 10.68
CA THR A 177 3.58 -14.52 10.88
C THR A 177 4.35 -14.41 9.58
N VAL A 178 5.54 -13.83 9.61
CA VAL A 178 6.46 -13.85 8.47
C VAL A 178 6.91 -15.28 8.21
N SER A 179 6.90 -15.68 6.96
CA SER A 179 7.19 -17.04 6.51
C SER A 179 7.97 -17.03 5.21
N SER A 180 8.16 -18.20 4.62
CA SER A 180 8.83 -18.37 3.33
C SER A 180 7.85 -18.80 2.25
N VAL A 181 8.27 -18.68 1.00
CA VAL A 181 7.47 -19.15 -0.15
C VAL A 181 7.22 -20.66 -0.08
N ASP A 182 8.14 -21.43 0.52
CA ASP A 182 8.03 -22.89 0.68
C ASP A 182 6.86 -23.30 1.60
N ASP A 183 6.39 -22.37 2.43
CA ASP A 183 5.25 -22.61 3.34
C ASP A 183 3.90 -22.37 2.69
N ILE A 184 3.86 -21.80 1.48
CA ILE A 184 2.64 -21.56 0.73
C ILE A 184 2.08 -22.89 0.24
N LYS A 185 0.83 -23.18 0.58
CA LYS A 185 0.14 -24.40 0.18
C LYS A 185 -0.92 -24.11 -0.89
N THR A 186 -1.05 -25.04 -1.83
CA THR A 186 -2.12 -25.02 -2.83
C THR A 186 -3.50 -25.07 -2.17
N GLY A 187 -4.50 -24.49 -2.80
CA GLY A 187 -5.88 -24.42 -2.29
C GLY A 187 -6.10 -23.38 -1.19
N LYS A 188 -5.10 -22.54 -0.85
CA LYS A 188 -5.25 -21.47 0.15
C LYS A 188 -5.54 -20.14 -0.52
N SER A 189 -6.40 -19.34 0.10
CA SER A 189 -6.68 -17.97 -0.35
C SER A 189 -5.44 -17.10 -0.20
N VAL A 190 -5.18 -16.27 -1.22
CA VAL A 190 -4.00 -15.44 -1.28
C VAL A 190 -4.35 -14.03 -1.74
N SER A 191 -3.67 -13.04 -1.16
CA SER A 191 -3.60 -11.68 -1.68
C SER A 191 -2.15 -11.34 -1.99
N ILE A 192 -1.88 -10.80 -3.17
CA ILE A 192 -0.54 -10.46 -3.65
C ILE A 192 -0.47 -8.95 -3.90
N LEU A 193 0.53 -8.30 -3.35
CA LEU A 193 0.90 -6.94 -3.70
C LEU A 193 2.08 -6.96 -4.67
N LEU A 194 1.88 -6.45 -5.87
CA LEU A 194 2.93 -6.33 -6.87
C LEU A 194 3.82 -5.10 -6.64
N THR A 195 5.07 -5.19 -7.07
CA THR A 195 6.04 -4.07 -6.99
C THR A 195 5.65 -2.90 -7.87
N ASP A 196 5.00 -3.17 -9.01
CA ASP A 196 4.55 -2.16 -9.98
C ASP A 196 3.20 -2.58 -10.59
N ALA A 197 2.39 -1.59 -10.96
CA ALA A 197 1.11 -1.79 -11.66
C ALA A 197 1.27 -2.06 -13.16
N GLN A 198 2.36 -1.63 -13.78
CA GLN A 198 2.41 -1.52 -15.23
C GLN A 198 3.19 -2.60 -15.97
N ASN A 199 4.21 -3.25 -15.39
CA ASN A 199 5.02 -4.23 -16.14
C ASN A 199 5.72 -5.29 -15.27
N SER A 200 5.62 -5.23 -13.97
CA SER A 200 6.28 -6.18 -13.09
C SER A 200 5.24 -7.12 -12.49
N ALA A 201 5.24 -8.34 -12.96
CA ALA A 201 4.48 -9.41 -12.32
C ALA A 201 5.18 -9.93 -11.05
N THR A 202 6.14 -9.18 -10.48
CA THR A 202 6.88 -9.58 -9.27
C THR A 202 6.13 -9.18 -8.02
N ALA A 203 5.90 -10.15 -7.14
CA ALA A 203 5.28 -9.94 -5.85
C ALA A 203 6.23 -9.23 -4.88
N GLN A 204 5.78 -8.16 -4.27
CA GLN A 204 6.43 -7.50 -3.14
C GLN A 204 6.05 -8.18 -1.82
N TYR A 205 4.77 -8.43 -1.64
CA TYR A 205 4.20 -9.14 -0.50
C TYR A 205 3.21 -10.20 -0.96
N ILE A 206 3.20 -11.33 -0.27
CA ILE A 206 2.22 -12.41 -0.45
C ILE A 206 1.58 -12.68 0.91
N PHE A 207 0.26 -12.56 1.00
CA PHE A 207 -0.53 -12.81 2.20
C PHE A 207 -1.37 -14.06 1.97
N VAL A 208 -1.11 -15.12 2.72
CA VAL A 208 -1.78 -16.41 2.61
C VAL A 208 -2.67 -16.61 3.82
N VAL A 209 -3.96 -16.81 3.61
CA VAL A 209 -4.91 -17.09 4.68
C VAL A 209 -4.98 -18.59 4.91
N VAL A 210 -4.77 -18.99 6.15
CA VAL A 210 -4.90 -20.38 6.60
C VAL A 210 -5.92 -20.46 7.73
N ASP A 211 -6.83 -21.42 7.63
CA ASP A 211 -7.85 -21.70 8.64
C ASP A 211 -7.25 -22.38 9.87
#